data_dfd2f7c27fa81aced330bbb44da84028
#
_entry.id   dfd2f7c27fa81aced330bbb44da84028
#
_cell.length_a   1.000
_cell.length_b   1.000
_cell.length_c   1.000
_cell.angle_alpha   90.00
_cell.angle_beta   90.00
_cell.angle_gamma   90.00
#
_symmetry.space_group_name_H-M   'P 1'
#
loop_
_entity.id
_entity.type
_entity.pdbx_description
1 polymer ?
#
loop_
_entity_poly.entity_id
_entity_poly.type
_entity_poly.pdbx_seq_one_letter_code
_entity_poly.pdbx_strand_id
1 'polypeptide(L)'
;MPAGDRLVRPTTPAGFDSSRAAQRSADPAGWRYPHEAREAVHRVIAERRDIRRFRPEPVPADTLQRILAAAHRAPSVGLMQPWRLIVIAQEQTRLEVRRLAQRERLRQADRFDERARQFLDQKIEGVVEAPLGIVVCCDHGPPDAEVLGRGTIPDTDVYSTACAIENLWLAARAEGLGVGWVSFYRPDDLRALLGIPANVDPLAYLCVGWPDERPVRPGLESAGWAARLALDEVVMTERWRASPADEAPAAAEVVDREGAIAARDRLDALVKPAGSLGALETLIERWASITGAAPRPTLRAGVLVVAADHGHVVHGTSLFDAEVSGQVTAAAARGDSAVGVLARAGGHELLVADLGLAGPTPPGVRDAKVAPGTADLLRRPAMTETQLDAALAAGAALAAELAERGADCLVLGEIGIGNTATTAALVCALTGADPVRTVGRGTGMDAAGLQRKRGVVAAAIARHGAPLPAREAMLRVGGLELAALTGAVLEAARRHLPVVLDGYATAAAALAAVALEPAAGAVLVAGHCSAELGHELVLSELGLEALLDLRLRLGEASGALLALPLIAAAGALHREMATFEEAGVTRRP
;
A
#
# COMPACT_ATOMS: atom_id res chain seq x y z
N MET A 1 -10.65 -42.28 21.43
CA MET A 1 -11.44 -41.06 21.10
C MET A 1 -12.55 -40.98 22.11
N PRO A 2 -12.60 -40.02 23.06
CA PRO A 2 -13.73 -39.84 23.95
C PRO A 2 -14.93 -39.39 23.08
N ALA A 3 -16.12 -39.81 23.44
CA ALA A 3 -17.38 -39.49 22.75
C ALA A 3 -17.53 -37.96 22.70
N GLY A 4 -17.23 -37.40 21.53
CA GLY A 4 -17.21 -35.99 21.31
C GLY A 4 -18.55 -35.34 21.58
N ASP A 5 -18.51 -34.12 22.06
CA ASP A 5 -19.61 -33.17 22.11
C ASP A 5 -20.43 -33.25 20.83
N ARG A 6 -21.58 -33.89 20.93
CA ARG A 6 -22.60 -33.77 19.89
C ARG A 6 -23.07 -32.33 19.98
N LEU A 7 -22.66 -31.51 18.98
CA LEU A 7 -23.24 -30.19 18.77
C LEU A 7 -24.76 -30.31 18.90
N VAL A 8 -25.30 -29.81 19.99
CA VAL A 8 -26.77 -29.75 20.19
C VAL A 8 -27.30 -28.83 19.09
N ARG A 9 -28.02 -29.40 18.12
CA ARG A 9 -28.65 -28.58 17.09
C ARG A 9 -29.61 -27.62 17.77
N PRO A 10 -29.56 -26.31 17.47
CA PRO A 10 -30.53 -25.36 18.00
C PRO A 10 -31.95 -25.86 17.69
N THR A 11 -32.84 -25.77 18.65
CA THR A 11 -34.26 -26.02 18.42
C THR A 11 -34.81 -25.05 17.40
N THR A 12 -35.56 -25.52 16.42
CA THR A 12 -36.19 -24.66 15.41
C THR A 12 -37.07 -23.62 16.11
N PRO A 13 -36.88 -22.31 15.92
CA PRO A 13 -37.71 -21.29 16.53
C PRO A 13 -39.19 -21.48 16.17
N ALA A 14 -40.09 -21.14 17.07
CA ALA A 14 -41.54 -21.16 16.81
C ALA A 14 -41.85 -20.21 15.62
N GLY A 15 -42.59 -20.69 14.63
CA GLY A 15 -42.91 -19.94 13.41
C GLY A 15 -41.92 -20.10 12.26
N PHE A 16 -40.81 -20.84 12.45
CA PHE A 16 -39.89 -21.16 11.35
C PHE A 16 -40.53 -22.20 10.42
N ASP A 17 -40.65 -21.85 9.11
CA ASP A 17 -41.16 -22.78 8.10
C ASP A 17 -40.11 -23.85 7.76
N SER A 18 -40.25 -25.01 8.36
CA SER A 18 -39.42 -26.19 8.09
C SER A 18 -40.05 -27.15 7.06
N SER A 19 -41.17 -26.81 6.43
CA SER A 19 -41.92 -27.68 5.51
C SER A 19 -41.07 -28.25 4.39
N ARG A 20 -40.13 -27.41 3.84
CA ARG A 20 -39.18 -27.84 2.82
C ARG A 20 -38.08 -28.79 3.32
N ALA A 21 -37.90 -28.94 4.62
CA ALA A 21 -36.89 -29.86 5.15
C ALA A 21 -37.25 -31.32 4.91
N ALA A 22 -38.53 -31.69 5.02
CA ALA A 22 -39.02 -33.03 4.71
C ALA A 22 -38.92 -33.33 3.20
N GLN A 23 -39.31 -32.37 2.35
CA GLN A 23 -39.16 -32.49 0.89
C GLN A 23 -37.70 -32.67 0.47
N ARG A 24 -36.77 -31.93 1.07
CA ARG A 24 -35.34 -32.02 0.83
C ARG A 24 -34.75 -33.35 1.26
N SER A 25 -35.25 -33.94 2.36
CA SER A 25 -34.84 -35.27 2.83
C SER A 25 -35.38 -36.38 1.93
N ALA A 26 -36.56 -36.20 1.35
CA ALA A 26 -37.17 -37.16 0.42
C ALA A 26 -36.53 -37.10 -0.98
N ASP A 27 -36.11 -35.91 -1.43
CA ASP A 27 -35.45 -35.69 -2.70
C ASP A 27 -34.24 -34.73 -2.53
N PRO A 28 -33.09 -35.22 -2.13
CA PRO A 28 -31.87 -34.39 -1.99
C PRO A 28 -31.44 -33.69 -3.28
N ALA A 29 -31.78 -34.26 -4.44
CA ALA A 29 -31.47 -33.67 -5.78
C ALA A 29 -32.47 -32.57 -6.18
N GLY A 30 -33.68 -32.55 -5.58
CA GLY A 30 -34.75 -31.60 -5.90
C GLY A 30 -34.44 -30.13 -5.60
N TRP A 31 -33.34 -29.84 -4.87
CA TRP A 31 -32.83 -28.48 -4.71
C TRP A 31 -32.14 -27.95 -5.94
N ARG A 32 -31.74 -28.84 -6.86
CA ARG A 32 -30.99 -28.48 -8.09
C ARG A 32 -31.98 -27.97 -9.15
N TYR A 33 -31.71 -26.80 -9.66
CA TYR A 33 -32.48 -26.25 -10.78
C TYR A 33 -32.35 -27.11 -12.06
N PRO A 34 -33.36 -27.12 -12.94
CA PRO A 34 -33.28 -27.72 -14.28
C PRO A 34 -32.06 -27.23 -15.06
N HIS A 35 -31.60 -28.03 -16.01
CA HIS A 35 -30.37 -27.76 -16.77
C HIS A 35 -30.38 -26.36 -17.42
N GLU A 36 -31.47 -26.01 -18.11
CA GLU A 36 -31.62 -24.70 -18.78
C GLU A 36 -31.46 -23.52 -17.81
N ALA A 37 -32.09 -23.58 -16.62
CA ALA A 37 -32.01 -22.53 -15.62
C ALA A 37 -30.57 -22.36 -15.08
N ARG A 38 -29.84 -23.45 -14.90
CA ARG A 38 -28.44 -23.43 -14.47
C ARG A 38 -27.54 -22.84 -15.55
N GLU A 39 -27.69 -23.28 -16.80
CA GLU A 39 -26.94 -22.76 -17.95
C GLU A 39 -27.21 -21.25 -18.14
N ALA A 40 -28.46 -20.79 -17.97
CA ALA A 40 -28.78 -19.37 -18.04
C ALA A 40 -28.01 -18.54 -17.00
N VAL A 41 -27.92 -19.01 -15.74
CA VAL A 41 -27.16 -18.35 -14.68
C VAL A 41 -25.65 -18.29 -15.01
N HIS A 42 -25.05 -19.44 -15.39
CA HIS A 42 -23.63 -19.50 -15.75
C HIS A 42 -23.32 -18.61 -16.95
N ARG A 43 -24.22 -18.57 -17.92
CA ARG A 43 -24.08 -17.73 -19.13
C ARG A 43 -24.10 -16.24 -18.81
N VAL A 44 -25.04 -15.79 -17.98
CA VAL A 44 -25.12 -14.39 -17.56
C VAL A 44 -23.83 -13.96 -16.86
N ILE A 45 -23.33 -14.78 -15.94
CA ILE A 45 -22.08 -14.54 -15.21
C ILE A 45 -20.90 -14.47 -16.19
N ALA A 46 -20.79 -15.42 -17.10
CA ALA A 46 -19.68 -15.50 -18.05
C ALA A 46 -19.67 -14.36 -19.07
N GLU A 47 -20.86 -13.91 -19.52
CA GLU A 47 -21.02 -12.91 -20.57
C GLU A 47 -21.19 -11.47 -20.05
N ARG A 48 -21.34 -11.25 -18.74
CA ARG A 48 -21.39 -9.91 -18.15
C ARG A 48 -20.12 -9.13 -18.49
N ARG A 49 -20.28 -7.89 -18.91
CA ARG A 49 -19.19 -6.96 -19.21
C ARG A 49 -19.49 -5.58 -18.62
N ASP A 50 -18.45 -4.85 -18.32
CA ASP A 50 -18.52 -3.43 -18.02
C ASP A 50 -18.73 -2.66 -19.32
N ILE A 51 -19.88 -1.98 -19.43
CA ILE A 51 -20.31 -1.30 -20.65
C ILE A 51 -20.01 0.19 -20.54
N ARG A 52 -19.41 0.74 -21.59
CA ARG A 52 -18.98 2.14 -21.64
C ARG A 52 -19.67 2.95 -22.76
N ARG A 53 -20.42 2.28 -23.66
CA ARG A 53 -21.17 2.89 -24.76
C ARG A 53 -22.63 2.50 -24.66
N PHE A 54 -23.49 3.49 -24.66
CA PHE A 54 -24.93 3.29 -24.47
C PHE A 54 -25.71 3.98 -25.56
N ARG A 55 -26.84 3.38 -25.92
CA ARG A 55 -27.88 4.00 -26.74
C ARG A 55 -28.76 4.88 -25.87
N PRO A 56 -29.31 5.97 -26.44
CA PRO A 56 -30.09 6.96 -25.67
C PRO A 56 -31.50 6.50 -25.29
N GLU A 57 -31.98 5.37 -25.82
CA GLU A 57 -33.33 4.90 -25.58
C GLU A 57 -33.58 4.66 -24.09
N PRO A 58 -34.72 5.11 -23.55
CA PRO A 58 -35.03 4.98 -22.14
C PRO A 58 -35.19 3.51 -21.71
N VAL A 59 -34.85 3.23 -20.49
CA VAL A 59 -35.11 1.92 -19.86
C VAL A 59 -36.57 1.88 -19.40
N PRO A 60 -37.36 0.86 -19.79
CA PRO A 60 -38.72 0.72 -19.34
C PRO A 60 -38.82 0.62 -17.81
N ALA A 61 -39.86 1.24 -17.24
CA ALA A 61 -40.01 1.32 -15.79
C ALA A 61 -40.14 -0.07 -15.12
N ASP A 62 -40.80 -1.01 -15.76
CA ASP A 62 -40.96 -2.39 -15.31
C ASP A 62 -39.61 -3.16 -15.31
N THR A 63 -38.78 -2.93 -16.34
CA THR A 63 -37.43 -3.50 -16.41
C THR A 63 -36.55 -2.92 -15.32
N LEU A 64 -36.58 -1.59 -15.11
CA LEU A 64 -35.88 -0.95 -13.99
C LEU A 64 -36.33 -1.55 -12.64
N GLN A 65 -37.63 -1.72 -12.44
CA GLN A 65 -38.17 -2.30 -11.21
C GLN A 65 -37.66 -3.73 -10.98
N ARG A 66 -37.55 -4.55 -12.05
CA ARG A 66 -37.04 -5.93 -11.91
C ARG A 66 -35.57 -5.96 -11.48
N ILE A 67 -34.72 -5.12 -12.07
CA ILE A 67 -33.29 -5.09 -11.70
C ILE A 67 -33.07 -4.51 -10.30
N LEU A 68 -33.84 -3.51 -9.89
CA LEU A 68 -33.79 -2.99 -8.51
C LEU A 68 -34.29 -4.04 -7.49
N ALA A 69 -35.35 -4.79 -7.83
CA ALA A 69 -35.83 -5.89 -6.99
C ALA A 69 -34.81 -7.02 -6.88
N ALA A 70 -34.02 -7.30 -7.91
CA ALA A 70 -32.94 -8.27 -7.86
C ALA A 70 -31.81 -7.80 -6.91
N ALA A 71 -31.42 -6.54 -6.98
CA ALA A 71 -30.48 -5.94 -6.03
C ALA A 71 -30.96 -6.12 -4.57
N HIS A 72 -32.22 -5.82 -4.30
CA HIS A 72 -32.80 -5.91 -2.96
C HIS A 72 -32.89 -7.34 -2.40
N ARG A 73 -32.73 -8.36 -3.21
CA ARG A 73 -32.68 -9.78 -2.81
C ARG A 73 -31.27 -10.28 -2.45
N ALA A 74 -30.28 -9.41 -2.43
CA ALA A 74 -28.93 -9.79 -2.01
C ALA A 74 -28.90 -10.27 -0.55
N PRO A 75 -27.99 -11.17 -0.20
CA PRO A 75 -27.72 -11.48 1.19
C PRO A 75 -27.13 -10.28 1.92
N SER A 76 -27.41 -10.14 3.21
CA SER A 76 -26.80 -9.10 4.02
C SER A 76 -26.47 -9.59 5.43
N VAL A 77 -25.42 -9.04 6.00
CA VAL A 77 -25.01 -9.29 7.39
C VAL A 77 -26.17 -8.93 8.32
N GLY A 78 -26.50 -9.84 9.25
CA GLY A 78 -27.58 -9.63 10.21
C GLY A 78 -28.94 -9.20 9.61
N LEU A 79 -29.18 -9.46 8.31
CA LEU A 79 -30.33 -8.96 7.54
C LEU A 79 -30.46 -7.42 7.56
N MET A 80 -29.33 -6.71 7.67
CA MET A 80 -29.26 -5.25 7.77
C MET A 80 -29.77 -4.52 6.52
N GLN A 81 -29.58 -5.12 5.32
CA GLN A 81 -29.95 -4.52 4.03
C GLN A 81 -29.42 -3.07 3.88
N PRO A 82 -28.08 -2.89 3.95
CA PRO A 82 -27.49 -1.56 4.08
C PRO A 82 -27.53 -0.73 2.82
N TRP A 83 -27.89 -1.30 1.68
CA TRP A 83 -27.92 -0.59 0.40
C TRP A 83 -29.05 0.43 0.31
N ARG A 84 -28.70 1.61 -0.23
CA ARG A 84 -29.64 2.64 -0.65
C ARG A 84 -29.34 2.96 -2.12
N LEU A 85 -30.38 3.05 -2.94
CA LEU A 85 -30.26 3.20 -4.38
C LEU A 85 -30.85 4.55 -4.79
N ILE A 86 -30.02 5.42 -5.38
CA ILE A 86 -30.46 6.72 -5.91
C ILE A 86 -30.49 6.61 -7.44
N VAL A 87 -31.68 6.64 -8.03
CA VAL A 87 -31.86 6.59 -9.49
C VAL A 87 -31.81 7.99 -10.06
N ILE A 88 -30.91 8.24 -10.99
CA ILE A 88 -30.68 9.54 -11.64
C ILE A 88 -31.10 9.45 -13.11
N ALA A 89 -32.26 10.01 -13.41
CA ALA A 89 -32.79 10.11 -14.79
C ALA A 89 -32.54 11.49 -15.42
N GLN A 90 -32.33 12.53 -14.59
CA GLN A 90 -32.12 13.89 -15.08
C GLN A 90 -30.73 14.04 -15.70
N GLU A 91 -30.70 14.51 -16.94
CA GLU A 91 -29.46 14.74 -17.71
C GLU A 91 -28.53 15.73 -16.99
N GLN A 92 -29.09 16.82 -16.45
CA GLN A 92 -28.30 17.83 -15.74
C GLN A 92 -27.51 17.23 -14.59
N THR A 93 -28.11 16.36 -13.76
CA THR A 93 -27.42 15.69 -12.66
C THR A 93 -26.34 14.73 -13.17
N ARG A 94 -26.59 14.00 -14.27
CA ARG A 94 -25.57 13.14 -14.91
C ARG A 94 -24.40 13.96 -15.46
N LEU A 95 -24.65 15.13 -16.03
CA LEU A 95 -23.59 16.06 -16.46
C LEU A 95 -22.71 16.53 -15.28
N GLU A 96 -23.30 16.81 -14.13
CA GLU A 96 -22.54 17.18 -12.92
C GLU A 96 -21.70 16.02 -12.41
N VAL A 97 -22.23 14.79 -12.35
CA VAL A 97 -21.44 13.60 -12.02
C VAL A 97 -20.29 13.41 -13.01
N ARG A 98 -20.53 13.61 -14.31
CA ARG A 98 -19.46 13.56 -15.32
C ARG A 98 -18.35 14.57 -15.04
N ARG A 99 -18.69 15.78 -14.61
CA ARG A 99 -17.69 16.82 -14.24
C ARG A 99 -16.84 16.37 -13.04
N LEU A 100 -17.47 15.78 -12.03
CA LEU A 100 -16.76 15.19 -10.88
C LEU A 100 -15.80 14.08 -11.34
N ALA A 101 -16.29 13.15 -12.17
CA ALA A 101 -15.51 12.04 -12.70
C ALA A 101 -14.33 12.52 -13.56
N GLN A 102 -14.54 13.52 -14.41
CA GLN A 102 -13.45 14.07 -15.23
C GLN A 102 -12.39 14.77 -14.41
N ARG A 103 -12.79 15.56 -13.40
CA ARG A 103 -11.87 16.24 -12.49
C ARG A 103 -10.99 15.24 -11.73
N GLU A 104 -11.59 14.19 -11.20
CA GLU A 104 -10.85 13.18 -10.45
C GLU A 104 -9.94 12.35 -11.37
N ARG A 105 -10.40 11.98 -12.56
CA ARG A 105 -9.58 11.31 -13.58
C ARG A 105 -8.34 12.10 -13.95
N LEU A 106 -8.46 13.40 -14.15
CA LEU A 106 -7.31 14.28 -14.43
C LEU A 106 -6.33 14.33 -13.25
N ARG A 107 -6.84 14.37 -12.02
CA ARG A 107 -5.98 14.34 -10.82
C ARG A 107 -5.23 13.03 -10.66
N GLN A 108 -5.83 11.92 -11.06
CA GLN A 108 -5.21 10.61 -10.96
C GLN A 108 -4.27 10.30 -12.12
N ALA A 109 -4.37 11.02 -13.23
CA ALA A 109 -3.55 10.79 -14.42
C ALA A 109 -2.05 10.87 -14.13
N ASP A 110 -1.64 11.80 -13.25
CA ASP A 110 -0.23 11.99 -12.89
C ASP A 110 0.38 10.79 -12.13
N ARG A 111 -0.45 9.88 -11.61
CA ARG A 111 0.00 8.65 -10.93
C ARG A 111 0.44 7.55 -11.89
N PHE A 112 0.11 7.65 -13.16
CA PHE A 112 0.28 6.57 -14.14
C PHE A 112 1.41 6.78 -15.15
N ASP A 113 2.21 7.85 -15.06
CA ASP A 113 3.35 8.16 -15.93
C ASP A 113 3.08 7.87 -17.43
N GLU A 114 3.78 6.88 -18.00
CA GLU A 114 3.61 6.50 -19.42
C GLU A 114 2.24 5.90 -19.71
N ARG A 115 1.54 5.35 -18.72
CA ARG A 115 0.16 4.89 -18.82
C ARG A 115 -0.88 6.00 -18.64
N ALA A 116 -0.45 7.24 -18.31
CA ALA A 116 -1.35 8.38 -18.14
C ALA A 116 -2.25 8.57 -19.37
N ARG A 117 -1.68 8.46 -20.57
CA ARG A 117 -2.45 8.54 -21.82
C ARG A 117 -3.46 7.39 -21.93
N GLN A 118 -3.03 6.15 -21.72
CA GLN A 118 -3.91 4.98 -21.73
C GLN A 118 -5.01 5.09 -20.68
N PHE A 119 -4.71 5.63 -19.50
CA PHE A 119 -5.67 5.91 -18.46
C PHE A 119 -6.66 7.01 -18.87
N LEU A 120 -6.17 8.11 -19.46
CA LEU A 120 -7.01 9.21 -19.93
C LEU A 120 -7.87 8.84 -21.16
N ASP A 121 -7.43 7.85 -21.93
CA ASP A 121 -8.20 7.32 -23.06
C ASP A 121 -9.37 6.41 -22.61
N GLN A 122 -9.44 6.05 -21.30
CA GLN A 122 -10.59 5.30 -20.78
C GLN A 122 -11.87 6.15 -20.89
N LYS A 123 -12.87 5.61 -21.56
CA LYS A 123 -14.13 6.31 -21.80
C LYS A 123 -14.93 6.47 -20.50
N ILE A 124 -15.35 7.69 -20.19
CA ILE A 124 -16.26 8.03 -19.07
C ILE A 124 -17.58 8.66 -19.56
N GLU A 125 -17.71 8.88 -20.86
CA GLU A 125 -18.91 9.47 -21.48
C GLU A 125 -20.17 8.64 -21.23
N GLY A 126 -20.02 7.35 -20.91
CA GLY A 126 -21.13 6.49 -20.50
C GLY A 126 -21.98 7.07 -19.36
N VAL A 127 -21.42 7.95 -18.53
CA VAL A 127 -22.16 8.67 -17.48
C VAL A 127 -23.31 9.52 -18.05
N VAL A 128 -23.14 10.09 -19.25
CA VAL A 128 -24.14 10.93 -19.92
C VAL A 128 -24.90 10.17 -20.98
N GLU A 129 -24.21 9.28 -21.71
CA GLU A 129 -24.84 8.47 -22.77
C GLU A 129 -25.90 7.51 -22.23
N ALA A 130 -25.64 6.89 -21.08
CA ALA A 130 -26.62 6.02 -20.42
C ALA A 130 -27.87 6.82 -20.04
N PRO A 131 -29.07 6.31 -20.31
CA PRO A 131 -30.32 6.99 -19.97
C PRO A 131 -30.51 7.10 -18.45
N LEU A 132 -29.86 6.23 -17.66
CA LEU A 132 -29.93 6.22 -16.20
C LEU A 132 -28.55 6.15 -15.56
N GLY A 133 -28.38 6.88 -14.45
CA GLY A 133 -27.36 6.63 -13.44
C GLY A 133 -27.98 6.03 -12.19
N ILE A 134 -27.32 5.09 -11.53
CA ILE A 134 -27.74 4.57 -10.23
C ILE A 134 -26.56 4.71 -9.26
N VAL A 135 -26.72 5.52 -8.22
CA VAL A 135 -25.75 5.55 -7.11
C VAL A 135 -26.17 4.51 -6.10
N VAL A 136 -25.24 3.58 -5.82
CA VAL A 136 -25.42 2.58 -4.78
C VAL A 136 -24.64 3.02 -3.56
N CYS A 137 -25.35 3.26 -2.48
CA CYS A 137 -24.81 3.69 -1.22
C CYS A 137 -24.88 2.59 -0.18
N CYS A 138 -23.92 2.57 0.75
CA CYS A 138 -23.95 1.78 1.97
C CYS A 138 -24.35 2.68 3.14
N ASP A 139 -25.46 2.40 3.76
CA ASP A 139 -25.92 3.04 4.99
C ASP A 139 -25.42 2.19 6.17
N HIS A 140 -24.42 2.69 6.88
CA HIS A 140 -23.83 2.00 8.02
C HIS A 140 -24.76 1.91 9.24
N GLY A 141 -25.91 2.58 9.18
CA GLY A 141 -26.83 2.69 10.31
C GLY A 141 -26.28 3.58 11.44
N PRO A 142 -26.94 3.60 12.58
CA PRO A 142 -26.43 4.27 13.76
C PRO A 142 -25.12 3.64 14.24
N PRO A 143 -24.14 4.44 14.75
CA PRO A 143 -22.84 3.93 15.22
C PRO A 143 -22.93 2.87 16.31
N ASP A 144 -24.00 2.89 17.09
CA ASP A 144 -24.32 2.02 18.21
C ASP A 144 -25.24 0.84 17.85
N ALA A 145 -25.56 0.63 16.57
CA ALA A 145 -26.41 -0.47 16.13
C ALA A 145 -25.67 -1.82 16.26
N GLU A 146 -26.17 -2.68 17.13
CA GLU A 146 -25.73 -4.08 17.20
C GLU A 146 -26.26 -4.86 15.99
N VAL A 147 -25.38 -5.21 15.07
CA VAL A 147 -25.70 -6.03 13.90
C VAL A 147 -25.01 -7.38 14.02
N LEU A 148 -25.80 -8.44 14.00
CA LEU A 148 -25.29 -9.82 14.10
C LEU A 148 -24.25 -10.08 12.98
N GLY A 149 -23.00 -10.42 13.38
CA GLY A 149 -21.91 -10.73 12.48
C GLY A 149 -21.02 -9.55 12.05
N ARG A 150 -21.37 -8.30 12.43
CA ARG A 150 -20.57 -7.11 12.10
C ARG A 150 -19.44 -6.83 13.10
N GLY A 151 -19.57 -7.29 14.34
CA GLY A 151 -18.63 -6.97 15.41
C GLY A 151 -17.20 -7.46 15.20
N THR A 152 -17.00 -8.54 14.43
CA THR A 152 -15.68 -9.12 14.15
C THR A 152 -15.09 -8.63 12.83
N ILE A 153 -15.95 -8.39 11.82
CA ILE A 153 -15.54 -7.90 10.50
C ILE A 153 -16.37 -6.64 10.20
N PRO A 154 -15.83 -5.44 10.46
CA PRO A 154 -16.57 -4.18 10.38
C PRO A 154 -17.21 -3.91 9.01
N ASP A 155 -16.51 -4.25 7.90
CA ASP A 155 -16.93 -3.93 6.53
C ASP A 155 -17.97 -4.89 5.93
N THR A 156 -18.60 -5.75 6.72
CA THR A 156 -19.58 -6.74 6.23
C THR A 156 -20.85 -6.10 5.64
N ASP A 157 -21.16 -4.87 5.99
CA ASP A 157 -22.22 -4.06 5.37
C ASP A 157 -21.80 -3.59 3.95
N VAL A 158 -20.55 -3.20 3.77
CA VAL A 158 -19.97 -2.89 2.44
C VAL A 158 -19.99 -4.14 1.56
N TYR A 159 -19.58 -5.31 2.08
CA TYR A 159 -19.65 -6.57 1.32
C TYR A 159 -21.10 -6.94 0.96
N SER A 160 -22.04 -6.71 1.86
CA SER A 160 -23.47 -6.91 1.62
C SER A 160 -23.98 -6.00 0.48
N THR A 161 -23.54 -4.74 0.47
CA THR A 161 -23.89 -3.77 -0.57
C THR A 161 -23.25 -4.16 -1.91
N ALA A 162 -22.02 -4.68 -1.92
CA ALA A 162 -21.38 -5.21 -3.12
C ALA A 162 -22.16 -6.39 -3.73
N CYS A 163 -22.70 -7.29 -2.90
CA CYS A 163 -23.59 -8.35 -3.37
C CYS A 163 -24.86 -7.80 -4.05
N ALA A 164 -25.42 -6.71 -3.53
CA ALA A 164 -26.58 -6.05 -4.17
C ALA A 164 -26.21 -5.43 -5.53
N ILE A 165 -25.01 -4.85 -5.68
CA ILE A 165 -24.51 -4.35 -6.95
C ILE A 165 -24.39 -5.49 -7.98
N GLU A 166 -23.78 -6.62 -7.60
CA GLU A 166 -23.61 -7.75 -8.53
C GLU A 166 -24.96 -8.34 -8.93
N ASN A 167 -25.91 -8.50 -8.00
CA ASN A 167 -27.25 -8.95 -8.33
C ASN A 167 -27.96 -8.03 -9.35
N LEU A 168 -27.83 -6.70 -9.16
CA LEU A 168 -28.34 -5.72 -10.11
C LEU A 168 -27.70 -5.90 -11.49
N TRP A 169 -26.40 -6.07 -11.53
CA TRP A 169 -25.64 -6.18 -12.77
C TRP A 169 -26.00 -7.45 -13.56
N LEU A 170 -26.09 -8.59 -12.87
CA LEU A 170 -26.48 -9.85 -13.49
C LEU A 170 -27.94 -9.78 -14.02
N ALA A 171 -28.86 -9.21 -13.22
CA ALA A 171 -30.23 -9.01 -13.64
C ALA A 171 -30.34 -8.08 -14.85
N ALA A 172 -29.61 -6.97 -14.85
CA ALA A 172 -29.55 -6.03 -15.99
C ALA A 172 -29.04 -6.74 -17.25
N ARG A 173 -27.97 -7.55 -17.13
CA ARG A 173 -27.46 -8.35 -18.26
C ARG A 173 -28.50 -9.36 -18.78
N ALA A 174 -29.24 -9.99 -17.90
CA ALA A 174 -30.32 -10.92 -18.29
C ALA A 174 -31.46 -10.22 -19.03
N GLU A 175 -31.77 -8.97 -18.67
CA GLU A 175 -32.76 -8.12 -19.34
C GLU A 175 -32.22 -7.48 -20.64
N GLY A 176 -30.94 -7.73 -21.00
CA GLY A 176 -30.31 -7.15 -22.19
C GLY A 176 -29.74 -5.75 -21.98
N LEU A 177 -29.75 -5.24 -20.74
CA LEU A 177 -29.14 -3.96 -20.39
C LEU A 177 -27.64 -4.11 -20.16
N GLY A 178 -26.91 -3.03 -20.41
CA GLY A 178 -25.53 -2.82 -20.02
C GLY A 178 -25.43 -2.08 -18.69
N VAL A 179 -24.41 -2.40 -17.90
CA VAL A 179 -24.03 -1.64 -16.72
C VAL A 179 -22.55 -1.29 -16.81
N GLY A 180 -22.20 -0.04 -16.49
CA GLY A 180 -20.83 0.42 -16.38
C GLY A 180 -20.58 1.01 -15.00
N TRP A 181 -19.56 0.52 -14.28
CA TRP A 181 -19.21 1.04 -12.97
C TRP A 181 -18.19 2.17 -13.10
N VAL A 182 -18.52 3.35 -12.56
CA VAL A 182 -17.64 4.51 -12.49
C VAL A 182 -17.29 4.79 -11.03
N SER A 183 -16.00 4.80 -10.73
CA SER A 183 -15.43 5.08 -9.40
C SER A 183 -14.52 6.33 -9.38
N PHE A 184 -14.50 7.12 -10.46
CA PHE A 184 -13.72 8.35 -10.56
C PHE A 184 -14.51 9.52 -9.95
N TYR A 185 -14.65 9.54 -8.63
CA TYR A 185 -15.22 10.66 -7.88
C TYR A 185 -14.73 10.61 -6.45
N ARG A 186 -14.76 11.75 -5.78
CA ARG A 186 -14.57 11.78 -4.33
C ARG A 186 -15.93 11.54 -3.66
N PRO A 187 -16.01 10.66 -2.68
CA PRO A 187 -17.27 10.40 -1.96
C PRO A 187 -17.94 11.67 -1.47
N ASP A 188 -17.18 12.61 -0.89
CA ASP A 188 -17.71 13.87 -0.37
C ASP A 188 -18.30 14.78 -1.45
N ASP A 189 -17.68 14.86 -2.63
CA ASP A 189 -18.21 15.63 -3.75
C ASP A 189 -19.57 15.05 -4.21
N LEU A 190 -19.69 13.73 -4.25
CA LEU A 190 -20.93 13.06 -4.65
C LEU A 190 -22.01 13.16 -3.55
N ARG A 191 -21.60 13.11 -2.25
CA ARG A 191 -22.50 13.38 -1.13
C ARG A 191 -23.08 14.79 -1.23
N ALA A 192 -22.23 15.78 -1.43
CA ALA A 192 -22.66 17.18 -1.57
C ALA A 192 -23.62 17.39 -2.74
N LEU A 193 -23.34 16.76 -3.89
CA LEU A 193 -24.18 16.87 -5.09
C LEU A 193 -25.58 16.27 -4.89
N LEU A 194 -25.68 15.14 -4.20
CA LEU A 194 -26.90 14.34 -4.10
C LEU A 194 -27.58 14.42 -2.72
N GLY A 195 -27.04 15.19 -1.77
CA GLY A 195 -27.59 15.32 -0.42
C GLY A 195 -27.48 14.02 0.39
N ILE A 196 -26.43 13.22 0.18
CA ILE A 196 -26.20 11.95 0.89
C ILE A 196 -25.67 12.25 2.30
N PRO A 197 -26.24 11.66 3.36
CA PRO A 197 -25.77 11.86 4.73
C PRO A 197 -24.33 11.40 4.96
N ALA A 198 -23.64 11.98 5.95
CA ALA A 198 -22.23 11.68 6.24
C ALA A 198 -21.96 10.23 6.66
N ASN A 199 -22.95 9.55 7.28
CA ASN A 199 -22.88 8.15 7.70
C ASN A 199 -23.25 7.16 6.56
N VAL A 200 -23.41 7.65 5.34
CA VAL A 200 -23.78 6.85 4.16
C VAL A 200 -22.70 6.98 3.10
N ASP A 201 -22.09 5.88 2.71
CA ASP A 201 -21.01 5.84 1.75
C ASP A 201 -21.50 5.55 0.33
N PRO A 202 -21.29 6.47 -0.65
CA PRO A 202 -21.57 6.18 -2.05
C PRO A 202 -20.49 5.27 -2.62
N LEU A 203 -20.79 3.97 -2.74
CA LEU A 203 -19.82 2.95 -3.16
C LEU A 203 -19.68 2.85 -4.67
N ALA A 204 -20.75 3.07 -5.44
CA ALA A 204 -20.75 2.92 -6.87
C ALA A 204 -21.65 3.94 -7.55
N TYR A 205 -21.17 4.47 -8.69
CA TYR A 205 -22.02 5.09 -9.70
C TYR A 205 -22.14 4.13 -10.89
N LEU A 206 -23.33 3.64 -11.15
CA LEU A 206 -23.61 2.70 -12.23
C LEU A 206 -24.30 3.42 -13.39
N CYS A 207 -23.69 3.40 -14.57
CA CYS A 207 -24.34 3.78 -15.83
C CYS A 207 -25.22 2.60 -16.27
N VAL A 208 -26.49 2.82 -16.50
CA VAL A 208 -27.44 1.74 -16.87
C VAL A 208 -28.24 2.12 -18.11
N GLY A 209 -28.25 1.24 -19.10
CA GLY A 209 -28.95 1.47 -20.35
C GLY A 209 -28.76 0.37 -21.39
N TRP A 210 -29.25 0.59 -22.60
CA TRP A 210 -29.07 -0.33 -23.70
C TRP A 210 -27.65 -0.23 -24.24
N PRO A 211 -26.89 -1.34 -24.31
CA PRO A 211 -25.49 -1.28 -24.76
C PRO A 211 -25.39 -1.01 -26.26
N ASP A 212 -24.50 -0.09 -26.65
CA ASP A 212 -24.10 0.16 -28.05
C ASP A 212 -22.77 -0.53 -28.39
N GLU A 213 -22.40 -1.51 -27.61
CA GLU A 213 -21.20 -2.34 -27.76
C GLU A 213 -21.44 -3.75 -27.22
N ARG A 214 -20.72 -4.72 -27.75
CA ARG A 214 -20.76 -6.12 -27.27
C ARG A 214 -19.35 -6.68 -27.08
N PRO A 215 -18.62 -6.27 -26.02
CA PRO A 215 -17.26 -6.70 -25.80
C PRO A 215 -17.19 -8.22 -25.55
N VAL A 216 -16.35 -8.91 -26.29
CA VAL A 216 -16.11 -10.36 -26.13
C VAL A 216 -15.23 -10.60 -24.89
N ARG A 217 -14.29 -9.68 -24.61
CA ARG A 217 -13.36 -9.72 -23.46
C ARG A 217 -13.57 -8.49 -22.59
N PRO A 218 -13.11 -8.53 -21.31
CA PRO A 218 -13.07 -7.34 -20.47
C PRO A 218 -12.33 -6.17 -21.16
N GLY A 219 -12.86 -4.96 -21.05
CA GLY A 219 -12.30 -3.79 -21.76
C GLY A 219 -10.84 -3.50 -21.38
N LEU A 220 -10.49 -3.63 -20.10
CA LEU A 220 -9.11 -3.44 -19.62
C LEU A 220 -8.15 -4.53 -20.11
N GLU A 221 -8.64 -5.76 -20.26
CA GLU A 221 -7.85 -6.85 -20.87
C GLU A 221 -7.61 -6.57 -22.37
N SER A 222 -8.65 -6.13 -23.09
CA SER A 222 -8.53 -5.75 -24.51
C SER A 222 -7.61 -4.56 -24.72
N ALA A 223 -7.54 -3.64 -23.74
CA ALA A 223 -6.64 -2.49 -23.74
C ALA A 223 -5.20 -2.84 -23.29
N GLY A 224 -4.92 -4.07 -22.93
CA GLY A 224 -3.60 -4.49 -22.43
C GLY A 224 -3.24 -3.93 -21.05
N TRP A 225 -4.24 -3.51 -20.26
CA TRP A 225 -4.04 -2.97 -18.92
C TRP A 225 -3.70 -4.07 -17.90
N ALA A 226 -4.50 -5.13 -17.88
CA ALA A 226 -4.29 -6.32 -17.06
C ALA A 226 -4.98 -7.53 -17.71
N ALA A 227 -4.52 -8.73 -17.43
CA ALA A 227 -5.16 -9.98 -17.84
C ALA A 227 -5.95 -10.60 -16.66
N ARG A 228 -6.97 -11.38 -16.98
CA ARG A 228 -7.67 -12.20 -16.00
C ARG A 228 -6.74 -13.33 -15.54
N LEU A 229 -6.60 -13.51 -14.23
CA LEU A 229 -5.88 -14.64 -13.66
C LEU A 229 -6.58 -15.96 -13.99
N ALA A 230 -5.82 -17.04 -14.11
CA ALA A 230 -6.37 -18.37 -14.26
C ALA A 230 -7.04 -18.84 -12.95
N LEU A 231 -8.01 -19.75 -13.06
CA LEU A 231 -8.79 -20.18 -11.89
C LEU A 231 -7.91 -20.85 -10.83
N ASP A 232 -6.91 -21.61 -11.22
CA ASP A 232 -5.96 -22.30 -10.35
C ASP A 232 -4.98 -21.37 -9.65
N GLU A 233 -4.81 -20.15 -10.15
CA GLU A 233 -4.05 -19.09 -9.48
C GLU A 233 -4.81 -18.47 -8.30
N VAL A 234 -6.15 -18.47 -8.34
CA VAL A 234 -7.01 -17.84 -7.33
C VAL A 234 -7.73 -18.85 -6.42
N VAL A 235 -7.64 -20.15 -6.73
CA VAL A 235 -8.26 -21.22 -5.93
C VAL A 235 -7.18 -21.97 -5.16
N MET A 236 -7.33 -22.00 -3.85
CA MET A 236 -6.45 -22.72 -2.93
C MET A 236 -7.26 -23.75 -2.15
N THR A 237 -6.63 -24.86 -1.78
CA THR A 237 -7.27 -25.94 -1.03
C THR A 237 -6.73 -25.94 0.40
N GLU A 238 -7.63 -25.85 1.36
CA GLU A 238 -7.42 -25.90 2.82
C GLU A 238 -6.55 -24.76 3.39
N ARG A 239 -5.50 -24.33 2.70
CA ARG A 239 -4.58 -23.28 3.18
C ARG A 239 -4.23 -22.33 2.05
N TRP A 240 -3.85 -21.11 2.43
CA TRP A 240 -3.26 -20.16 1.50
C TRP A 240 -2.00 -20.78 0.89
N ARG A 241 -1.87 -20.69 -0.43
CA ARG A 241 -0.65 -21.07 -1.16
C ARG A 241 0.09 -19.79 -1.50
N ALA A 242 1.24 -19.56 -0.87
CA ALA A 242 2.08 -18.45 -1.26
C ALA A 242 2.47 -18.62 -2.74
N SER A 243 2.13 -17.64 -3.55
CA SER A 243 2.68 -17.49 -4.90
C SER A 243 4.05 -16.82 -4.77
N PRO A 244 4.96 -16.95 -5.73
CA PRO A 244 6.17 -16.15 -5.76
C PRO A 244 5.89 -14.62 -5.80
N ALA A 245 4.67 -14.21 -6.18
CA ALA A 245 4.19 -12.84 -6.08
C ALA A 245 3.49 -12.56 -4.72
N ASP A 246 3.13 -13.59 -3.95
CA ASP A 246 2.55 -13.51 -2.60
C ASP A 246 3.61 -13.64 -1.50
N GLU A 247 4.88 -13.70 -1.85
CA GLU A 247 5.97 -13.30 -0.95
C GLU A 247 5.99 -11.76 -0.82
N ALA A 248 4.80 -11.15 -0.73
CA ALA A 248 4.65 -9.98 0.09
C ALA A 248 5.22 -10.37 1.46
N PRO A 249 6.14 -9.59 2.06
CA PRO A 249 6.76 -9.96 3.32
C PRO A 249 5.62 -10.30 4.28
N ALA A 250 5.70 -11.51 4.85
CA ALA A 250 4.71 -11.99 5.81
C ALA A 250 4.44 -10.85 6.77
N ALA A 251 3.18 -10.48 6.97
CA ALA A 251 2.79 -9.32 7.76
C ALA A 251 3.69 -9.28 8.98
N ALA A 252 4.47 -8.19 9.12
CA ALA A 252 5.65 -8.13 9.97
C ALA A 252 5.33 -8.78 11.32
N GLU A 253 6.04 -9.84 11.66
CA GLU A 253 5.72 -10.66 12.82
C GLU A 253 5.70 -9.74 14.04
N VAL A 254 4.58 -9.73 14.78
CA VAL A 254 4.44 -8.91 15.97
C VAL A 254 5.48 -9.37 16.96
N VAL A 255 6.48 -8.54 17.22
CA VAL A 255 7.63 -8.87 18.08
C VAL A 255 7.19 -8.93 19.54
N ASP A 256 6.36 -7.97 19.97
CA ASP A 256 5.71 -7.95 21.28
C ASP A 256 4.20 -7.76 21.13
N ARG A 257 3.47 -8.89 21.11
CA ARG A 257 2.02 -8.87 20.95
C ARG A 257 1.31 -8.27 22.16
N GLU A 258 1.84 -8.49 23.37
CA GLU A 258 1.26 -7.95 24.61
C GLU A 258 1.39 -6.42 24.64
N GLY A 259 2.56 -5.90 24.26
CA GLY A 259 2.80 -4.46 24.14
C GLY A 259 1.86 -3.79 23.14
N ALA A 260 1.63 -4.41 21.98
CA ALA A 260 0.69 -3.91 20.98
C ALA A 260 -0.76 -3.89 21.50
N ILE A 261 -1.21 -4.98 22.16
CA ILE A 261 -2.56 -5.06 22.75
C ILE A 261 -2.74 -3.99 23.83
N ALA A 262 -1.77 -3.86 24.76
CA ALA A 262 -1.84 -2.85 25.82
C ALA A 262 -1.89 -1.43 25.26
N ALA A 263 -1.14 -1.14 24.20
CA ALA A 263 -1.19 0.14 23.52
C ALA A 263 -2.56 0.39 22.89
N ARG A 264 -3.16 -0.59 22.25
CA ARG A 264 -4.49 -0.51 21.66
C ARG A 264 -5.58 -0.31 22.72
N ASP A 265 -5.57 -1.11 23.78
CA ASP A 265 -6.55 -0.99 24.87
C ASP A 265 -6.54 0.43 25.47
N ARG A 266 -5.33 0.99 25.66
CA ARG A 266 -5.22 2.37 26.13
C ARG A 266 -5.75 3.38 25.10
N LEU A 267 -5.42 3.24 23.80
CA LEU A 267 -5.94 4.11 22.74
C LEU A 267 -7.47 4.12 22.71
N ASP A 268 -8.09 2.96 22.91
CA ASP A 268 -9.55 2.82 22.92
C ASP A 268 -10.18 3.38 24.21
N ALA A 269 -9.43 3.50 25.29
CA ALA A 269 -9.86 4.12 26.54
C ALA A 269 -9.74 5.65 26.56
N LEU A 270 -8.94 6.27 25.68
CA LEU A 270 -8.71 7.72 25.65
C LEU A 270 -9.98 8.51 25.27
N VAL A 271 -10.10 9.74 25.79
CA VAL A 271 -11.24 10.65 25.50
C VAL A 271 -11.18 11.12 24.04
N LYS A 272 -11.57 10.23 23.13
CA LYS A 272 -11.64 10.48 21.69
C LYS A 272 -12.55 9.47 21.01
N PRO A 273 -13.11 9.75 19.84
CA PRO A 273 -13.74 8.72 19.03
C PRO A 273 -12.73 7.62 18.63
N ALA A 274 -13.18 6.36 18.56
CA ALA A 274 -12.33 5.27 18.11
C ALA A 274 -11.74 5.56 16.72
N GLY A 275 -10.45 5.28 16.52
CA GLY A 275 -9.77 5.50 15.24
C GLY A 275 -9.51 6.96 14.86
N SER A 276 -9.89 7.94 15.68
CA SER A 276 -9.87 9.36 15.30
C SER A 276 -8.48 10.00 15.20
N LEU A 277 -7.44 9.36 15.73
CA LEU A 277 -6.04 9.79 15.54
C LEU A 277 -5.42 9.20 14.26
N GLY A 278 -6.15 8.38 13.50
CA GLY A 278 -5.73 7.88 12.19
C GLY A 278 -4.38 7.16 12.23
N ALA A 279 -3.46 7.51 11.33
CA ALA A 279 -2.15 6.88 11.22
C ALA A 279 -1.31 6.92 12.51
N LEU A 280 -1.57 7.85 13.43
CA LEU A 280 -0.87 7.89 14.71
C LEU A 280 -1.23 6.71 15.62
N GLU A 281 -2.45 6.17 15.53
CA GLU A 281 -2.84 4.98 16.29
C GLU A 281 -2.08 3.75 15.77
N THR A 282 -2.05 3.55 14.47
CA THR A 282 -1.27 2.47 13.83
C THR A 282 0.22 2.58 14.15
N LEU A 283 0.76 3.80 14.15
CA LEU A 283 2.15 4.06 14.53
C LEU A 283 2.43 3.65 15.99
N ILE A 284 1.56 4.03 16.92
CA ILE A 284 1.69 3.70 18.34
C ILE A 284 1.66 2.18 18.55
N GLU A 285 0.71 1.49 17.93
CA GLU A 285 0.61 0.03 17.99
C GLU A 285 1.85 -0.66 17.42
N ARG A 286 2.29 -0.21 16.22
CA ARG A 286 3.49 -0.74 15.59
C ARG A 286 4.73 -0.51 16.45
N TRP A 287 4.89 0.69 17.00
CA TRP A 287 6.02 0.99 17.89
C TRP A 287 5.98 0.13 19.15
N ALA A 288 4.81 -0.03 19.76
CA ALA A 288 4.63 -0.86 20.95
C ALA A 288 4.85 -2.35 20.63
N SER A 289 4.51 -2.82 19.43
CA SER A 289 4.84 -4.20 19.01
C SER A 289 6.33 -4.45 18.83
N ILE A 290 7.15 -3.41 18.67
CA ILE A 290 8.60 -3.52 18.55
C ILE A 290 9.27 -3.44 19.94
N THR A 291 8.83 -2.48 20.76
CA THR A 291 9.56 -2.07 21.99
C THR A 291 8.86 -2.46 23.29
N GLY A 292 7.66 -3.04 23.23
CA GLY A 292 6.80 -3.32 24.38
C GLY A 292 6.07 -2.08 24.93
N ALA A 293 6.29 -0.88 24.36
CA ALA A 293 5.68 0.36 24.85
C ALA A 293 5.49 1.40 23.73
N ALA A 294 4.56 2.34 23.93
CA ALA A 294 4.39 3.48 23.03
C ALA A 294 5.65 4.38 22.95
N PRO A 295 5.85 5.13 21.85
CA PRO A 295 7.00 6.03 21.69
C PRO A 295 7.17 6.96 22.89
N ARG A 296 8.41 7.30 23.25
CA ARG A 296 8.67 8.32 24.28
C ARG A 296 8.32 9.72 23.74
N PRO A 297 7.81 10.64 24.58
CA PRO A 297 7.58 12.04 24.18
C PRO A 297 8.87 12.76 23.77
N THR A 298 10.00 12.31 24.28
CA THR A 298 11.34 12.80 23.91
C THR A 298 12.15 11.64 23.37
N LEU A 299 12.25 11.55 22.04
CA LEU A 299 13.01 10.49 21.36
C LEU A 299 14.48 10.90 21.19
N ARG A 300 15.39 9.98 21.49
CA ARG A 300 16.80 10.06 21.14
C ARG A 300 17.08 9.12 19.97
N ALA A 301 17.14 9.65 18.77
CA ALA A 301 17.46 8.83 17.62
C ALA A 301 18.98 8.71 17.43
N GLY A 302 19.42 7.50 17.08
CA GLY A 302 20.74 7.26 16.50
C GLY A 302 20.64 7.45 14.97
N VAL A 303 21.22 8.49 14.44
CA VAL A 303 21.19 8.83 13.01
C VAL A 303 22.44 8.26 12.35
N LEU A 304 22.27 7.25 11.50
CA LEU A 304 23.34 6.62 10.74
C LEU A 304 23.29 7.08 9.28
N VAL A 305 24.29 7.81 8.86
CA VAL A 305 24.48 8.20 7.45
C VAL A 305 25.72 7.50 6.91
N VAL A 306 25.54 6.72 5.85
CA VAL A 306 26.62 5.97 5.21
C VAL A 306 26.91 6.48 3.82
N ALA A 307 28.19 6.55 3.45
CA ALA A 307 28.64 7.12 2.18
C ALA A 307 29.40 6.09 1.33
N ALA A 308 29.07 6.07 0.02
CA ALA A 308 29.82 5.29 -0.96
C ALA A 308 29.71 5.86 -2.38
N ASP A 309 30.69 5.57 -3.22
CA ASP A 309 30.73 5.92 -4.64
C ASP A 309 30.38 4.71 -5.53
N HIS A 310 29.94 4.99 -6.76
CA HIS A 310 29.44 4.01 -7.71
C HIS A 310 30.19 4.05 -9.05
N GLY A 311 30.69 2.88 -9.49
CA GLY A 311 31.49 2.78 -10.72
C GLY A 311 30.75 3.10 -12.01
N HIS A 312 29.40 3.05 -12.02
CA HIS A 312 28.59 3.37 -13.21
C HIS A 312 28.41 4.87 -13.46
N VAL A 313 28.86 5.75 -12.56
CA VAL A 313 28.73 7.22 -12.73
C VAL A 313 29.42 7.70 -14.00
N VAL A 314 30.49 7.01 -14.45
CA VAL A 314 31.18 7.25 -15.72
C VAL A 314 30.24 7.23 -16.94
N HIS A 315 29.06 6.64 -16.83
CA HIS A 315 28.05 6.60 -17.90
C HIS A 315 27.06 7.77 -17.85
N GLY A 316 27.33 8.80 -17.04
CA GLY A 316 26.50 10.02 -16.97
C GLY A 316 25.14 9.77 -16.27
N THR A 317 25.13 8.92 -15.25
CA THR A 317 23.94 8.62 -14.41
C THR A 317 23.71 9.66 -13.31
N SER A 318 24.58 10.65 -13.19
CA SER A 318 24.46 11.80 -12.29
C SER A 318 24.88 13.09 -13.01
N LEU A 319 24.43 14.23 -12.47
CA LEU A 319 24.88 15.58 -12.90
C LEU A 319 26.19 15.99 -12.24
N PHE A 320 26.58 15.32 -11.16
CA PHE A 320 27.78 15.64 -10.38
C PHE A 320 28.83 14.55 -10.51
N ASP A 321 30.08 14.94 -10.37
CA ASP A 321 31.22 14.03 -10.33
C ASP A 321 31.30 13.32 -8.95
N ALA A 322 31.94 12.15 -8.91
CA ALA A 322 32.04 11.32 -7.71
C ALA A 322 32.71 12.05 -6.53
N GLU A 323 33.65 13.00 -6.79
CA GLU A 323 34.31 13.79 -5.74
C GLU A 323 33.31 14.52 -4.81
N VAL A 324 32.13 14.88 -5.32
CA VAL A 324 31.06 15.56 -4.56
C VAL A 324 30.57 14.70 -3.42
N SER A 325 30.56 13.36 -3.54
CA SER A 325 30.20 12.45 -2.43
C SER A 325 31.06 12.74 -1.19
N GLY A 326 32.39 12.80 -1.34
CA GLY A 326 33.30 13.09 -0.23
C GLY A 326 33.10 14.49 0.36
N GLN A 327 32.82 15.50 -0.47
CA GLN A 327 32.57 16.87 -0.02
C GLN A 327 31.28 16.98 0.81
N VAL A 328 30.20 16.35 0.35
CA VAL A 328 28.91 16.32 1.08
C VAL A 328 29.04 15.52 2.37
N THR A 329 29.75 14.38 2.34
CA THR A 329 30.03 13.56 3.54
C THR A 329 30.81 14.35 4.58
N ALA A 330 31.82 15.12 4.16
CA ALA A 330 32.56 16.01 5.05
C ALA A 330 31.67 17.11 5.66
N ALA A 331 30.78 17.70 4.87
CA ALA A 331 29.82 18.69 5.36
C ALA A 331 28.84 18.09 6.37
N ALA A 332 28.35 16.87 6.12
CA ALA A 332 27.48 16.15 7.04
C ALA A 332 28.18 15.90 8.39
N ALA A 333 29.42 15.42 8.36
CA ALA A 333 30.19 15.16 9.58
C ALA A 333 30.49 16.44 10.41
N ARG A 334 30.63 17.60 9.75
CA ARG A 334 30.76 18.89 10.44
C ARG A 334 29.44 19.46 10.95
N GLY A 335 28.30 18.86 10.57
CA GLY A 335 26.97 19.37 10.92
C GLY A 335 26.49 20.52 10.03
N ASP A 336 27.09 20.73 8.86
CA ASP A 336 26.80 21.83 7.93
C ASP A 336 25.73 21.46 6.89
N SER A 337 25.44 20.16 6.72
CA SER A 337 24.37 19.67 5.81
C SER A 337 23.01 19.58 6.51
N ALA A 338 21.96 19.24 5.74
CA ALA A 338 20.61 19.14 6.27
C ALA A 338 20.51 18.15 7.44
N VAL A 339 21.11 16.97 7.33
CA VAL A 339 21.10 15.98 8.42
C VAL A 339 21.77 16.52 9.68
N GLY A 340 22.90 17.21 9.54
CA GLY A 340 23.60 17.78 10.68
C GLY A 340 22.82 18.86 11.41
N VAL A 341 22.13 19.72 10.65
CA VAL A 341 21.25 20.78 11.20
C VAL A 341 20.06 20.15 11.93
N LEU A 342 19.38 19.18 11.30
CA LEU A 342 18.18 18.55 11.86
C LEU A 342 18.51 17.67 13.07
N ALA A 343 19.61 16.90 13.02
CA ALA A 343 20.03 16.07 14.14
C ALA A 343 20.37 16.94 15.38
N ARG A 344 21.10 18.04 15.17
CA ARG A 344 21.43 18.99 16.26
C ARG A 344 20.18 19.69 16.81
N ALA A 345 19.26 20.11 15.93
CA ALA A 345 18.02 20.77 16.35
C ALA A 345 17.12 19.82 17.17
N GLY A 346 17.09 18.53 16.85
CA GLY A 346 16.35 17.51 17.60
C GLY A 346 17.10 16.89 18.78
N GLY A 347 18.37 17.23 19.01
CA GLY A 347 19.19 16.61 20.05
C GLY A 347 19.52 15.13 19.79
N HIS A 348 19.60 14.75 18.51
CA HIS A 348 19.88 13.39 18.06
C HIS A 348 21.37 13.15 17.85
N GLU A 349 21.80 11.91 18.00
CA GLU A 349 23.18 11.52 17.79
C GLU A 349 23.42 11.18 16.32
N LEU A 350 24.35 11.91 15.67
CA LEU A 350 24.72 11.71 14.27
C LEU A 350 26.03 10.94 14.14
N LEU A 351 26.01 9.82 13.44
CA LEU A 351 27.17 9.05 13.04
C LEU A 351 27.26 9.01 11.51
N VAL A 352 28.28 9.61 10.94
CA VAL A 352 28.57 9.58 9.50
C VAL A 352 29.72 8.64 9.24
N ALA A 353 29.55 7.67 8.33
CA ALA A 353 30.54 6.63 8.05
C ALA A 353 30.83 6.51 6.55
N ASP A 354 32.09 6.30 6.21
CA ASP A 354 32.57 6.01 4.88
C ASP A 354 32.65 4.49 4.68
N LEU A 355 31.79 3.95 3.82
CA LEU A 355 31.76 2.55 3.42
C LEU A 355 32.47 2.32 2.09
N GLY A 356 32.63 3.39 1.28
CA GLY A 356 33.17 3.21 -0.06
C GLY A 356 33.36 4.49 -0.86
N LEU A 357 33.82 5.58 -0.26
CA LEU A 357 34.27 6.74 -1.04
C LEU A 357 35.52 6.39 -1.83
N ALA A 358 35.60 6.84 -3.07
CA ALA A 358 36.76 6.62 -3.94
C ALA A 358 38.01 7.37 -3.43
N GLY A 359 37.80 8.55 -2.84
CA GLY A 359 38.84 9.37 -2.21
C GLY A 359 39.13 8.93 -0.75
N PRO A 360 40.01 9.66 -0.04
CA PRO A 360 40.28 9.41 1.37
C PRO A 360 39.06 9.72 2.23
N THR A 361 38.92 9.00 3.36
CA THR A 361 37.88 9.27 4.33
C THR A 361 38.04 10.68 4.92
N PRO A 362 37.01 11.54 4.84
CA PRO A 362 37.12 12.91 5.35
C PRO A 362 37.26 12.96 6.89
N PRO A 363 37.92 14.01 7.43
CA PRO A 363 38.01 14.19 8.87
C PRO A 363 36.64 14.25 9.57
N GLY A 364 36.51 13.56 10.71
CA GLY A 364 35.26 13.47 11.49
C GLY A 364 34.28 12.40 10.98
N VAL A 365 34.55 11.77 9.85
CA VAL A 365 33.80 10.63 9.32
C VAL A 365 34.40 9.34 9.87
N ARG A 366 33.54 8.41 10.29
CA ARG A 366 33.97 7.07 10.70
C ARG A 366 34.52 6.32 9.49
N ASP A 367 35.77 5.89 9.57
CA ASP A 367 36.34 5.00 8.57
C ASP A 367 35.84 3.56 8.78
N ALA A 368 34.99 3.12 7.87
CA ALA A 368 34.46 1.76 7.76
C ALA A 368 34.59 1.27 6.30
N LYS A 369 35.55 1.82 5.58
CA LYS A 369 35.72 1.63 4.14
C LYS A 369 35.96 0.17 3.77
N VAL A 370 35.06 -0.38 2.95
CA VAL A 370 35.15 -1.75 2.41
C VAL A 370 35.93 -1.77 1.09
N ALA A 371 35.68 -0.79 0.25
CA ALA A 371 36.37 -0.64 -1.06
C ALA A 371 36.25 0.80 -1.56
N PRO A 372 37.11 1.26 -2.47
CA PRO A 372 37.00 2.60 -3.07
C PRO A 372 35.90 2.65 -4.15
N GLY A 373 34.64 2.54 -3.71
CA GLY A 373 33.46 2.48 -4.58
C GLY A 373 33.11 1.09 -5.08
N THR A 374 31.93 0.96 -5.68
CA THR A 374 31.53 -0.27 -6.38
C THR A 374 32.17 -0.37 -7.77
N ALA A 375 32.18 -1.56 -8.33
CA ALA A 375 32.54 -1.75 -9.74
C ALA A 375 31.46 -1.17 -10.67
N ASP A 376 31.82 -1.01 -11.95
CA ASP A 376 30.88 -0.65 -13.00
C ASP A 376 29.94 -1.86 -13.29
N LEU A 377 28.69 -1.73 -12.86
CA LEU A 377 27.66 -2.76 -12.97
C LEU A 377 27.28 -3.13 -14.42
N LEU A 378 27.68 -2.32 -15.41
CA LEU A 378 27.56 -2.68 -16.82
C LEU A 378 28.65 -3.66 -17.28
N ARG A 379 29.74 -3.78 -16.53
CA ARG A 379 30.89 -4.62 -16.90
C ARG A 379 31.03 -5.87 -16.05
N ARG A 380 30.74 -5.76 -14.75
CA ARG A 380 30.88 -6.86 -13.77
C ARG A 380 29.93 -6.64 -12.59
N PRO A 381 29.75 -7.64 -11.69
CA PRO A 381 29.02 -7.42 -10.43
C PRO A 381 29.55 -6.20 -9.68
N ALA A 382 28.63 -5.48 -9.01
CA ALA A 382 28.95 -4.23 -8.30
C ALA A 382 29.97 -4.45 -7.18
N MET A 383 29.92 -5.61 -6.51
CA MET A 383 30.84 -5.98 -5.44
C MET A 383 31.15 -7.49 -5.46
N THR A 384 32.16 -7.90 -4.72
CA THR A 384 32.47 -9.29 -4.46
C THR A 384 31.71 -9.78 -3.23
N GLU A 385 31.61 -11.12 -3.04
CA GLU A 385 31.00 -11.73 -1.83
C GLU A 385 31.65 -11.18 -0.55
N THR A 386 32.99 -11.12 -0.51
CA THR A 386 33.73 -10.59 0.64
C THR A 386 33.38 -9.12 0.93
N GLN A 387 33.21 -8.31 -0.13
CA GLN A 387 32.82 -6.89 0.03
C GLN A 387 31.37 -6.76 0.52
N LEU A 388 30.46 -7.60 0.03
CA LEU A 388 29.09 -7.62 0.49
C LEU A 388 29.03 -8.00 1.97
N ASP A 389 29.70 -9.06 2.37
CA ASP A 389 29.74 -9.50 3.79
C ASP A 389 30.34 -8.45 4.71
N ALA A 390 31.43 -7.80 4.25
CA ALA A 390 32.06 -6.74 5.03
C ALA A 390 31.15 -5.51 5.16
N ALA A 391 30.43 -5.13 4.11
CA ALA A 391 29.50 -4.00 4.16
C ALA A 391 28.29 -4.27 5.07
N LEU A 392 27.68 -5.46 4.97
CA LEU A 392 26.60 -5.89 5.87
C LEU A 392 27.08 -5.86 7.33
N ALA A 393 28.25 -6.45 7.62
CA ALA A 393 28.81 -6.49 8.97
C ALA A 393 29.15 -5.09 9.50
N ALA A 394 29.70 -4.20 8.67
CA ALA A 394 30.00 -2.83 9.07
C ALA A 394 28.70 -2.06 9.43
N GLY A 395 27.66 -2.17 8.63
CA GLY A 395 26.36 -1.57 8.91
C GLY A 395 25.75 -2.08 10.22
N ALA A 396 25.78 -3.38 10.44
CA ALA A 396 25.32 -4.00 11.68
C ALA A 396 26.12 -3.48 12.92
N ALA A 397 27.44 -3.38 12.81
CA ALA A 397 28.28 -2.87 13.90
C ALA A 397 27.99 -1.38 14.22
N LEU A 398 27.79 -0.54 13.20
CA LEU A 398 27.45 0.87 13.39
C LEU A 398 26.06 1.05 14.03
N ALA A 399 25.08 0.22 13.64
CA ALA A 399 23.75 0.21 14.25
C ALA A 399 23.81 -0.27 15.73
N ALA A 400 24.59 -1.31 16.01
CA ALA A 400 24.81 -1.80 17.36
C ALA A 400 25.43 -0.72 18.26
N GLU A 401 26.44 0.00 17.76
CA GLU A 401 27.09 1.11 18.47
C GLU A 401 26.07 2.21 18.87
N LEU A 402 25.20 2.62 17.95
CA LEU A 402 24.17 3.64 18.23
C LEU A 402 23.13 3.12 19.26
N ALA A 403 22.73 1.86 19.14
CA ALA A 403 21.84 1.23 20.12
C ALA A 403 22.47 1.18 21.52
N GLU A 404 23.75 0.81 21.63
CA GLU A 404 24.51 0.75 22.91
C GLU A 404 24.70 2.13 23.55
N ARG A 405 24.70 3.18 22.75
CA ARG A 405 24.70 4.57 23.22
C ARG A 405 23.31 5.07 23.67
N GLY A 406 22.31 4.19 23.64
CA GLY A 406 20.97 4.43 24.17
C GLY A 406 20.02 5.13 23.18
N ALA A 407 20.16 4.86 21.88
CA ALA A 407 19.18 5.30 20.90
C ALA A 407 17.83 4.60 21.13
N ASP A 408 16.73 5.36 21.10
CA ASP A 408 15.36 4.84 21.15
C ASP A 408 14.90 4.29 19.77
N CYS A 409 15.54 4.72 18.70
CA CYS A 409 15.33 4.26 17.32
C CYS A 409 16.56 4.59 16.46
N LEU A 410 16.68 3.91 15.33
CA LEU A 410 17.62 4.28 14.27
C LEU A 410 16.90 5.13 13.23
N VAL A 411 17.62 6.12 12.71
CA VAL A 411 17.27 6.89 11.51
C VAL A 411 18.35 6.64 10.47
N LEU A 412 17.97 6.15 9.31
CA LEU A 412 18.90 5.78 8.25
C LEU A 412 18.99 6.84 7.16
N GLY A 413 20.19 7.11 6.70
CA GLY A 413 20.46 8.00 5.57
C GLY A 413 21.67 7.54 4.77
N GLU A 414 21.83 8.11 3.59
CA GLU A 414 22.94 7.79 2.68
C GLU A 414 23.45 9.03 1.93
N ILE A 415 24.71 8.95 1.49
CA ILE A 415 25.35 9.92 0.61
C ILE A 415 26.10 9.15 -0.47
N GLY A 416 25.82 9.46 -1.75
CA GLY A 416 26.55 8.83 -2.85
C GLY A 416 26.09 9.35 -4.21
N ILE A 417 27.02 9.92 -4.97
CA ILE A 417 26.72 10.35 -6.33
C ILE A 417 26.44 9.11 -7.19
N GLY A 418 25.23 9.04 -7.78
CA GLY A 418 24.76 7.89 -8.55
C GLY A 418 23.92 6.88 -7.77
N ASN A 419 23.81 7.00 -6.43
CA ASN A 419 23.07 6.09 -5.57
C ASN A 419 21.64 5.81 -6.05
N THR A 420 20.90 6.81 -6.56
CA THR A 420 19.53 6.62 -7.05
C THR A 420 19.42 5.74 -8.30
N ALA A 421 20.48 5.60 -9.10
CA ALA A 421 20.52 4.63 -10.19
C ALA A 421 20.80 3.21 -9.67
N THR A 422 21.73 3.08 -8.72
CA THR A 422 21.99 1.82 -8.01
C THR A 422 20.76 1.35 -7.25
N THR A 423 20.07 2.26 -6.53
CA THR A 423 18.81 1.97 -5.84
C THR A 423 17.75 1.43 -6.80
N ALA A 424 17.57 2.11 -7.95
CA ALA A 424 16.61 1.66 -8.96
C ALA A 424 16.98 0.29 -9.54
N ALA A 425 18.27 0.03 -9.78
CA ALA A 425 18.74 -1.27 -10.24
C ALA A 425 18.50 -2.38 -9.19
N LEU A 426 18.75 -2.09 -7.90
CA LEU A 426 18.49 -3.01 -6.82
C LEU A 426 16.99 -3.34 -6.69
N VAL A 427 16.12 -2.33 -6.75
CA VAL A 427 14.67 -2.52 -6.71
C VAL A 427 14.20 -3.35 -7.91
N CYS A 428 14.66 -3.05 -9.13
CA CYS A 428 14.35 -3.88 -10.30
C CYS A 428 14.81 -5.33 -10.11
N ALA A 429 16.02 -5.54 -9.57
CA ALA A 429 16.57 -6.87 -9.34
C ALA A 429 15.82 -7.67 -8.27
N LEU A 430 15.29 -6.99 -7.25
CA LEU A 430 14.51 -7.65 -6.18
C LEU A 430 13.07 -7.95 -6.61
N THR A 431 12.42 -7.03 -7.32
CA THR A 431 10.97 -7.08 -7.57
C THR A 431 10.60 -7.50 -9.00
N GLY A 432 11.54 -7.48 -9.93
CA GLY A 432 11.26 -7.65 -11.36
C GLY A 432 10.59 -6.42 -12.01
N ALA A 433 10.49 -5.29 -11.29
CA ALA A 433 9.87 -4.07 -11.82
C ALA A 433 10.65 -3.48 -13.00
N ASP A 434 9.92 -2.88 -13.94
CA ASP A 434 10.52 -2.19 -15.09
C ASP A 434 11.32 -0.96 -14.65
N PRO A 435 12.54 -0.72 -15.19
CA PRO A 435 13.32 0.49 -14.93
C PRO A 435 12.57 1.81 -15.18
N VAL A 436 11.60 1.83 -16.05
CA VAL A 436 10.73 3.00 -16.29
C VAL A 436 9.97 3.40 -15.02
N ARG A 437 9.60 2.44 -14.17
CA ARG A 437 8.84 2.65 -12.92
C ARG A 437 9.73 2.95 -11.72
N THR A 438 11.02 2.68 -11.79
CA THR A 438 11.95 2.76 -10.65
C THR A 438 12.98 3.88 -10.79
N VAL A 439 13.31 4.30 -12.03
CA VAL A 439 14.34 5.30 -12.30
C VAL A 439 13.74 6.70 -12.35
N GLY A 440 13.99 7.50 -11.32
CA GLY A 440 13.64 8.92 -11.22
C GLY A 440 14.76 9.88 -11.67
N ARG A 441 14.47 11.19 -11.60
CA ARG A 441 15.37 12.27 -12.01
C ARG A 441 16.54 12.51 -11.05
N GLY A 442 16.52 11.93 -9.87
CA GLY A 442 17.52 12.17 -8.83
C GLY A 442 17.65 13.66 -8.50
N THR A 443 18.86 14.18 -8.59
CA THR A 443 19.18 15.59 -8.31
C THR A 443 18.64 16.60 -9.33
N GLY A 444 17.81 16.18 -10.27
CA GLY A 444 17.12 17.09 -11.22
C GLY A 444 17.59 16.98 -12.66
N MET A 445 18.00 15.80 -13.11
CA MET A 445 18.39 15.56 -14.51
C MET A 445 17.29 15.98 -15.50
N ASP A 446 17.71 16.47 -16.65
CA ASP A 446 16.84 16.73 -17.79
C ASP A 446 16.30 15.43 -18.42
N ALA A 447 15.44 15.53 -19.43
CA ALA A 447 14.86 14.37 -20.08
C ALA A 447 15.92 13.46 -20.74
N ALA A 448 16.97 14.03 -21.34
CA ALA A 448 18.04 13.26 -21.98
C ALA A 448 18.89 12.50 -20.93
N GLY A 449 19.19 13.14 -19.80
CA GLY A 449 19.87 12.51 -18.66
C GLY A 449 19.06 11.39 -18.05
N LEU A 450 17.75 11.58 -17.86
CA LEU A 450 16.85 10.54 -17.39
C LEU A 450 16.83 9.31 -18.32
N GLN A 451 16.77 9.53 -19.63
CA GLN A 451 16.81 8.42 -20.60
C GLN A 451 18.16 7.68 -20.54
N ARG A 452 19.29 8.39 -20.43
CA ARG A 452 20.60 7.74 -20.23
C ARG A 452 20.61 6.89 -18.96
N LYS A 453 20.14 7.45 -17.84
CA LYS A 453 20.06 6.75 -16.54
C LYS A 453 19.19 5.49 -16.63
N ARG A 454 18.00 5.59 -17.24
CA ARG A 454 17.13 4.44 -17.53
C ARG A 454 17.82 3.39 -18.38
N GLY A 455 18.51 3.82 -19.44
CA GLY A 455 19.29 2.92 -20.31
C GLY A 455 20.39 2.15 -19.57
N VAL A 456 21.10 2.82 -18.66
CA VAL A 456 22.13 2.18 -17.82
C VAL A 456 21.51 1.14 -16.89
N VAL A 457 20.42 1.47 -16.19
CA VAL A 457 19.72 0.52 -15.30
C VAL A 457 19.16 -0.64 -16.10
N ALA A 458 18.50 -0.40 -17.23
CA ALA A 458 17.96 -1.45 -18.09
C ALA A 458 19.04 -2.40 -18.61
N ALA A 459 20.20 -1.87 -19.03
CA ALA A 459 21.33 -2.67 -19.48
C ALA A 459 21.95 -3.51 -18.34
N ALA A 460 21.99 -2.96 -17.13
CA ALA A 460 22.43 -3.70 -15.94
C ALA A 460 21.48 -4.87 -15.63
N ILE A 461 20.17 -4.64 -15.63
CA ILE A 461 19.17 -5.67 -15.40
C ILE A 461 19.19 -6.73 -16.50
N ALA A 462 19.30 -6.32 -17.77
CA ALA A 462 19.45 -7.27 -18.89
C ALA A 462 20.70 -8.15 -18.75
N ARG A 463 21.79 -7.62 -18.20
CA ARG A 463 23.04 -8.36 -17.97
C ARG A 463 22.95 -9.32 -16.79
N HIS A 464 22.36 -8.87 -15.68
CA HIS A 464 22.44 -9.58 -14.41
C HIS A 464 21.20 -10.41 -14.09
N GLY A 465 20.06 -10.12 -14.75
CA GLY A 465 18.77 -10.76 -14.52
C GLY A 465 17.91 -10.04 -13.49
N ALA A 466 16.62 -10.33 -13.50
CA ALA A 466 15.61 -9.95 -12.49
C ALA A 466 14.37 -10.85 -12.67
N PRO A 467 13.64 -11.23 -11.58
CA PRO A 467 14.02 -11.02 -10.19
C PRO A 467 15.18 -11.92 -9.75
N LEU A 468 15.90 -11.51 -8.71
CA LEU A 468 17.03 -12.23 -8.12
C LEU A 468 16.84 -12.39 -6.61
N PRO A 469 17.41 -13.44 -5.99
CA PRO A 469 17.52 -13.51 -4.54
C PRO A 469 18.25 -12.30 -3.97
N ALA A 470 17.84 -11.81 -2.81
CA ALA A 470 18.30 -10.53 -2.26
C ALA A 470 19.83 -10.39 -2.17
N ARG A 471 20.51 -11.45 -1.71
CA ARG A 471 21.98 -11.45 -1.64
C ARG A 471 22.62 -11.30 -3.01
N GLU A 472 22.09 -11.99 -4.01
CA GLU A 472 22.56 -11.94 -5.38
C GLU A 472 22.27 -10.59 -6.05
N ALA A 473 21.09 -10.01 -5.79
CA ALA A 473 20.73 -8.66 -6.26
C ALA A 473 21.70 -7.61 -5.72
N MET A 474 21.96 -7.60 -4.41
CA MET A 474 22.92 -6.69 -3.79
C MET A 474 24.33 -6.86 -4.36
N LEU A 475 24.81 -8.09 -4.52
CA LEU A 475 26.12 -8.39 -5.06
C LEU A 475 26.29 -7.86 -6.49
N ARG A 476 25.27 -8.06 -7.33
CA ARG A 476 25.34 -7.78 -8.76
C ARG A 476 25.11 -6.31 -9.11
N VAL A 477 24.13 -5.67 -8.46
CA VAL A 477 23.67 -4.32 -8.80
C VAL A 477 23.50 -3.38 -7.60
N GLY A 478 23.90 -3.78 -6.39
CA GLY A 478 23.79 -2.99 -5.17
C GLY A 478 24.88 -1.94 -5.01
N GLY A 479 24.82 -1.24 -3.87
CA GLY A 479 25.82 -0.27 -3.40
C GLY A 479 26.39 -0.69 -2.04
N LEU A 480 27.62 -0.27 -1.72
CA LEU A 480 28.23 -0.57 -0.41
C LEU A 480 27.43 0.08 0.73
N GLU A 481 26.92 1.29 0.51
CA GLU A 481 26.03 2.01 1.42
C GLU A 481 24.69 1.26 1.60
N LEU A 482 24.10 0.77 0.51
CA LEU A 482 22.84 0.02 0.58
C LEU A 482 23.01 -1.31 1.33
N ALA A 483 24.13 -2.00 1.10
CA ALA A 483 24.46 -3.22 1.83
C ALA A 483 24.69 -2.94 3.34
N ALA A 484 25.40 -1.84 3.68
CA ALA A 484 25.58 -1.46 5.06
C ALA A 484 24.25 -1.09 5.74
N LEU A 485 23.37 -0.33 5.06
CA LEU A 485 22.03 -0.01 5.58
C LEU A 485 21.19 -1.28 5.74
N THR A 486 21.29 -2.25 4.82
CA THR A 486 20.66 -3.56 4.96
C THR A 486 21.14 -4.27 6.24
N GLY A 487 22.44 -4.30 6.49
CA GLY A 487 23.02 -4.85 7.72
C GLY A 487 22.55 -4.12 8.98
N ALA A 488 22.42 -2.80 8.93
CA ALA A 488 21.89 -1.99 10.03
C ALA A 488 20.43 -2.33 10.36
N VAL A 489 19.58 -2.55 9.35
CA VAL A 489 18.18 -2.97 9.54
C VAL A 489 18.11 -4.36 10.17
N LEU A 490 18.91 -5.32 9.70
CA LEU A 490 18.96 -6.67 10.26
C LEU A 490 19.40 -6.66 11.75
N GLU A 491 20.38 -5.85 12.10
CA GLU A 491 20.83 -5.71 13.49
C GLU A 491 19.77 -5.02 14.36
N ALA A 492 19.11 -3.99 13.85
CA ALA A 492 18.00 -3.33 14.54
C ALA A 492 16.86 -4.31 14.83
N ALA A 493 16.54 -5.19 13.90
CA ALA A 493 15.53 -6.24 14.09
C ALA A 493 15.91 -7.19 15.25
N ARG A 494 17.17 -7.64 15.32
CA ARG A 494 17.66 -8.48 16.43
C ARG A 494 17.61 -7.79 17.79
N ARG A 495 17.70 -6.46 17.80
CA ARG A 495 17.66 -5.64 19.03
C ARG A 495 16.29 -5.09 19.37
N HIS A 496 15.25 -5.40 18.58
CA HIS A 496 13.92 -4.82 18.73
C HIS A 496 13.96 -3.29 18.73
N LEU A 497 14.77 -2.71 17.87
CA LEU A 497 14.98 -1.28 17.76
C LEU A 497 14.24 -0.73 16.53
N PRO A 498 13.28 0.20 16.69
CA PRO A 498 12.58 0.80 15.54
C PRO A 498 13.54 1.46 14.55
N VAL A 499 13.29 1.27 13.27
CA VAL A 499 14.05 1.89 12.17
C VAL A 499 13.15 2.85 11.42
N VAL A 500 13.46 4.13 11.48
CA VAL A 500 12.73 5.17 10.72
C VAL A 500 13.44 5.38 9.39
N LEU A 501 12.76 4.99 8.32
CA LEU A 501 13.26 5.08 6.94
C LEU A 501 13.08 6.49 6.40
N ASP A 502 14.09 6.97 5.67
CA ASP A 502 14.09 8.29 5.04
C ASP A 502 13.41 8.26 3.66
N GLY A 503 14.15 7.93 2.64
CA GLY A 503 13.69 8.00 1.26
C GLY A 503 13.91 6.69 0.50
N TYR A 504 13.97 6.81 -0.83
CA TYR A 504 14.01 5.67 -1.74
C TYR A 504 15.16 4.69 -1.48
N ALA A 505 16.38 5.18 -1.23
CA ALA A 505 17.55 4.35 -1.02
C ALA A 505 17.48 3.56 0.30
N THR A 506 17.07 4.20 1.38
CA THR A 506 16.91 3.54 2.70
C THR A 506 15.78 2.52 2.68
N ALA A 507 14.67 2.82 1.98
CA ALA A 507 13.58 1.87 1.79
C ALA A 507 14.01 0.66 0.92
N ALA A 508 14.83 0.87 -0.12
CA ALA A 508 15.36 -0.24 -0.93
C ALA A 508 16.33 -1.13 -0.14
N ALA A 509 17.14 -0.55 0.75
CA ALA A 509 17.99 -1.32 1.67
C ALA A 509 17.15 -2.12 2.67
N ALA A 510 16.06 -1.54 3.18
CA ALA A 510 15.10 -2.24 4.04
C ALA A 510 14.37 -3.37 3.29
N LEU A 511 14.01 -3.16 2.02
CA LEU A 511 13.44 -4.22 1.17
C LEU A 511 14.40 -5.40 1.00
N ALA A 512 15.70 -5.10 0.79
CA ALA A 512 16.72 -6.15 0.74
C ALA A 512 16.86 -6.88 2.09
N ALA A 513 16.77 -6.16 3.22
CA ALA A 513 16.81 -6.77 4.55
C ALA A 513 15.61 -7.71 4.79
N VAL A 514 14.41 -7.28 4.43
CA VAL A 514 13.18 -8.08 4.54
C VAL A 514 13.23 -9.30 3.61
N ALA A 515 13.78 -9.16 2.42
CA ALA A 515 13.96 -10.28 1.49
C ALA A 515 15.03 -11.30 1.97
N LEU A 516 15.98 -10.89 2.83
CA LEU A 516 16.93 -11.78 3.50
C LEU A 516 16.32 -12.42 4.76
N GLU A 517 15.71 -11.61 5.61
CA GLU A 517 15.08 -12.00 6.88
C GLU A 517 13.71 -11.32 6.98
N PRO A 518 12.59 -11.98 6.67
CA PRO A 518 11.25 -11.37 6.68
C PRO A 518 10.88 -10.70 8.01
N ALA A 519 11.38 -11.22 9.14
CA ALA A 519 11.18 -10.63 10.47
C ALA A 519 11.74 -9.19 10.59
N ALA A 520 12.69 -8.80 9.73
CA ALA A 520 13.20 -7.44 9.70
C ALA A 520 12.15 -6.38 9.34
N GLY A 521 11.07 -6.78 8.68
CA GLY A 521 9.93 -5.91 8.38
C GLY A 521 9.22 -5.39 9.64
N ALA A 522 9.28 -6.14 10.74
CA ALA A 522 8.60 -5.78 11.99
C ALA A 522 9.08 -4.46 12.59
N VAL A 523 10.36 -4.11 12.43
CA VAL A 523 10.95 -2.91 13.07
C VAL A 523 10.87 -1.64 12.22
N LEU A 524 10.34 -1.71 11.00
CA LEU A 524 10.36 -0.60 10.06
C LEU A 524 9.23 0.41 10.31
N VAL A 525 9.54 1.69 10.19
CA VAL A 525 8.60 2.82 10.17
C VAL A 525 8.97 3.71 8.99
N ALA A 526 8.06 3.96 8.07
CA ALA A 526 8.30 4.89 6.96
C ALA A 526 8.12 6.33 7.44
N GLY A 527 9.22 7.08 7.58
CA GLY A 527 9.17 8.47 8.05
C GLY A 527 8.56 9.41 7.02
N HIS A 528 8.88 9.20 5.75
CA HIS A 528 8.54 10.14 4.69
C HIS A 528 8.38 9.42 3.33
N CYS A 529 7.51 9.95 2.47
CA CYS A 529 7.41 9.56 1.06
C CYS A 529 8.26 10.50 0.21
N SER A 530 9.32 9.97 -0.41
CA SER A 530 10.18 10.75 -1.31
C SER A 530 9.51 10.99 -2.66
N ALA A 531 9.85 12.10 -3.32
CA ALA A 531 9.43 12.39 -4.70
C ALA A 531 10.15 11.51 -5.76
N GLU A 532 11.04 10.59 -5.36
CA GLU A 532 11.66 9.62 -6.28
C GLU A 532 10.64 8.56 -6.72
N LEU A 533 10.58 8.33 -8.03
CA LEU A 533 9.53 7.56 -8.71
C LEU A 533 9.33 6.15 -8.14
N GLY A 534 10.40 5.44 -7.81
CA GLY A 534 10.33 4.06 -7.31
C GLY A 534 9.98 3.93 -5.83
N HIS A 535 9.88 5.03 -5.06
CA HIS A 535 9.74 4.94 -3.62
C HIS A 535 8.37 4.39 -3.19
N GLU A 536 7.27 4.86 -3.80
CA GLU A 536 5.92 4.35 -3.51
C GLU A 536 5.82 2.83 -3.78
N LEU A 537 6.48 2.34 -4.85
CA LEU A 537 6.54 0.91 -5.14
C LEU A 537 7.20 0.16 -3.97
N VAL A 538 8.35 0.63 -3.50
CA VAL A 538 9.08 -0.03 -2.40
C VAL A 538 8.30 0.02 -1.10
N LEU A 539 7.65 1.13 -0.78
CA LEU A 539 6.78 1.22 0.40
C LEU A 539 5.60 0.23 0.32
N SER A 540 5.01 0.07 -0.87
CA SER A 540 3.96 -0.91 -1.12
C SER A 540 4.46 -2.35 -0.93
N GLU A 541 5.64 -2.69 -1.45
CA GLU A 541 6.28 -4.01 -1.26
C GLU A 541 6.59 -4.30 0.23
N LEU A 542 6.92 -3.27 1.00
CA LEU A 542 7.16 -3.37 2.44
C LEU A 542 5.87 -3.34 3.28
N GLY A 543 4.70 -3.07 2.68
CA GLY A 543 3.45 -2.88 3.40
C GLY A 543 3.48 -1.67 4.35
N LEU A 544 4.19 -0.60 3.99
CA LEU A 544 4.39 0.59 4.81
C LEU A 544 3.65 1.81 4.25
N GLU A 545 3.04 2.58 5.14
CA GLU A 545 2.50 3.91 4.86
C GLU A 545 3.43 4.97 5.48
N ALA A 546 3.80 5.98 4.69
CA ALA A 546 4.69 7.03 5.15
C ALA A 546 3.96 8.06 6.02
N LEU A 547 4.60 8.51 7.10
CA LEU A 547 4.06 9.53 8.01
C LEU A 547 3.97 10.92 7.37
N LEU A 548 4.91 11.24 6.47
CA LEU A 548 5.00 12.55 5.80
C LEU A 548 5.11 12.39 4.28
N ASP A 549 4.45 13.29 3.56
CA ASP A 549 4.69 13.55 2.14
C ASP A 549 5.03 15.05 1.96
N LEU A 550 6.31 15.36 2.01
CA LEU A 550 6.84 16.70 1.80
C LEU A 550 7.50 16.86 0.43
N ARG A 551 7.41 15.82 -0.42
CA ARG A 551 8.04 15.76 -1.75
C ARG A 551 9.55 16.03 -1.73
N LEU A 552 10.22 15.66 -0.63
CA LEU A 552 11.67 15.76 -0.53
C LEU A 552 12.33 14.71 -1.44
N ARG A 553 13.55 15.01 -1.88
CA ARG A 553 14.41 14.12 -2.68
C ARG A 553 15.88 14.37 -2.39
N LEU A 554 16.19 14.74 -1.15
CA LEU A 554 17.55 15.08 -0.74
C LEU A 554 18.32 13.84 -0.33
N GLY A 555 17.68 12.89 0.39
CA GLY A 555 18.35 11.84 1.11
C GLY A 555 18.90 12.33 2.46
N GLU A 556 20.04 11.82 2.88
CA GLU A 556 20.75 12.24 4.10
C GLU A 556 19.93 12.12 5.38
N ALA A 557 18.97 11.18 5.49
CA ALA A 557 18.08 11.02 6.65
C ALA A 557 17.12 12.20 6.91
N SER A 558 17.03 13.17 5.97
CA SER A 558 16.35 14.45 6.22
C SER A 558 14.84 14.30 6.43
N GLY A 559 14.15 13.49 5.63
CA GLY A 559 12.71 13.24 5.76
C GLY A 559 12.37 12.43 7.01
N ALA A 560 13.19 11.45 7.35
CA ALA A 560 13.01 10.64 8.55
C ALA A 560 13.18 11.48 9.84
N LEU A 561 14.18 12.36 9.88
CA LEU A 561 14.37 13.29 11.01
C LEU A 561 13.18 14.23 11.21
N LEU A 562 12.55 14.68 10.12
CA LEU A 562 11.34 15.50 10.19
C LEU A 562 10.11 14.73 10.69
N ALA A 563 10.09 13.41 10.60
CA ALA A 563 9.02 12.57 11.14
C ALA A 563 9.14 12.33 12.66
N LEU A 564 10.32 12.45 13.25
CA LEU A 564 10.55 12.18 14.68
C LEU A 564 9.66 13.03 15.62
N PRO A 565 9.45 14.32 15.38
CA PRO A 565 8.51 15.12 16.19
C PRO A 565 7.07 14.58 16.17
N LEU A 566 6.61 14.00 15.05
CA LEU A 566 5.29 13.38 14.97
C LEU A 566 5.24 12.07 15.76
N ILE A 567 6.30 11.27 15.70
CA ILE A 567 6.42 10.03 16.49
C ILE A 567 6.42 10.37 17.98
N ALA A 568 7.15 11.39 18.39
CA ALA A 568 7.17 11.88 19.78
C ALA A 568 5.81 12.40 20.22
N ALA A 569 5.13 13.17 19.35
CA ALA A 569 3.77 13.69 19.62
C ALA A 569 2.75 12.55 19.76
N ALA A 570 2.82 11.50 18.93
CA ALA A 570 1.99 10.31 19.07
C ALA A 570 2.20 9.64 20.44
N GLY A 571 3.45 9.51 20.87
CA GLY A 571 3.79 9.00 22.20
C GLY A 571 3.25 9.87 23.34
N ALA A 572 3.33 11.20 23.23
CA ALA A 572 2.75 12.14 24.20
C ALA A 572 1.22 12.00 24.26
N LEU A 573 0.54 11.96 23.11
CA LEU A 573 -0.91 11.74 23.06
C LEU A 573 -1.31 10.44 23.76
N HIS A 574 -0.62 9.35 23.47
CA HIS A 574 -0.90 8.06 24.11
C HIS A 574 -0.73 8.09 25.62
N ARG A 575 0.27 8.77 26.14
CA ARG A 575 0.61 8.77 27.59
C ARG A 575 -0.17 9.79 28.40
N GLU A 576 -0.41 10.98 27.83
CA GLU A 576 -0.86 12.17 28.58
C GLU A 576 -2.35 12.48 28.36
N MET A 577 -2.98 12.00 27.29
CA MET A 577 -4.43 12.12 27.15
C MET A 577 -5.12 11.35 28.27
N ALA A 578 -6.13 11.97 28.87
CA ALA A 578 -6.99 11.33 29.87
C ALA A 578 -7.86 10.24 29.21
N THR A 579 -8.17 9.21 29.94
CA THR A 579 -9.21 8.24 29.58
C THR A 579 -10.61 8.83 29.81
N PHE A 580 -11.65 8.19 29.26
CA PHE A 580 -13.04 8.57 29.54
C PHE A 580 -13.34 8.56 31.04
N GLU A 581 -12.79 7.59 31.77
CA GLU A 581 -12.96 7.46 33.22
C GLU A 581 -12.26 8.61 33.97
N GLU A 582 -10.99 8.85 33.67
CA GLU A 582 -10.19 9.92 34.30
C GLU A 582 -10.76 11.33 34.06
N ALA A 583 -11.32 11.55 32.86
CA ALA A 583 -11.91 12.84 32.50
C ALA A 583 -13.38 12.99 32.94
N GLY A 584 -14.00 11.96 33.49
CA GLY A 584 -15.43 11.99 33.87
C GLY A 584 -16.37 12.17 32.66
N VAL A 585 -15.92 11.79 31.45
CA VAL A 585 -16.72 11.92 30.22
C VAL A 585 -17.49 10.62 30.00
N THR A 586 -18.80 10.75 29.82
CA THR A 586 -19.64 9.58 29.55
C THR A 586 -19.28 8.96 28.22
N ARG A 587 -18.77 7.72 28.23
CA ARG A 587 -18.58 6.92 27.03
C ARG A 587 -19.97 6.49 26.54
N ARG A 588 -20.36 6.88 25.34
CA ARG A 588 -21.53 6.25 24.71
C ARG A 588 -21.10 4.85 24.24
N PRO A 589 -21.90 3.82 24.57
CA PRO A 589 -21.63 2.45 24.15
C PRO A 589 -21.57 2.28 22.64
#